data_c625562910a1a5f8702e92daae199e89
#
_entry.id   c625562910a1a5f8702e92daae199e89
#
_cell.length_a   1.000
_cell.length_b   1.000
_cell.length_c   1.000
_cell.angle_alpha   90.00
_cell.angle_beta   90.00
_cell.angle_gamma   90.00
#
_symmetry.space_group_name_H-M   'P 1'
#
loop_
_entity.id
_entity.type
_entity.pdbx_description
1 polymer ?
#
loop_
_entity_poly.entity_id
_entity_poly.type
_entity_poly.pdbx_seq_one_letter_code
_entity_poly.pdbx_strand_id
1 'polypeptide(L)'
;ADFAPQVALTGMAAFYNYQVSPIIPKWAVGAGVSLKIFDGLNREYKFSAAKSQIRQVEAVGHQAESDILTLIDKLYNEMVTYSQQLPSVNASGRFAEEYLRIKEEAFKEGAAPSSDVVDARLNLAKIRIERLQAAYYYDMMLARLLEACGQSELFPDYGKRAAAMPIRYEHDF
;
A
#
# COMPACT_ATOMS: atom_id res chain seq x y z
N ALA A 1 -12.73 -13.27 -32.34
CA ALA A 1 -13.87 -12.98 -33.24
C ALA A 1 -13.45 -12.75 -34.72
N ASP A 2 -12.13 -12.57 -34.98
CA ASP A 2 -11.63 -12.20 -36.33
C ASP A 2 -11.59 -13.38 -37.35
N PHE A 3 -11.91 -14.58 -36.89
CA PHE A 3 -11.98 -15.78 -37.73
C PHE A 3 -13.39 -16.11 -38.26
N ALA A 4 -14.40 -15.38 -37.79
CA ALA A 4 -15.77 -15.61 -38.22
C ALA A 4 -16.08 -14.87 -39.52
N PRO A 5 -16.81 -15.48 -40.48
CA PRO A 5 -17.30 -14.79 -41.64
C PRO A 5 -18.27 -13.68 -41.21
N GLN A 6 -18.12 -12.51 -41.81
CA GLN A 6 -19.06 -11.40 -41.62
C GLN A 6 -20.19 -11.52 -42.60
N VAL A 7 -21.41 -11.60 -42.08
CA VAL A 7 -22.63 -11.59 -42.89
C VAL A 7 -23.27 -10.21 -42.79
N ALA A 8 -23.44 -9.53 -43.88
CA ALA A 8 -24.09 -8.23 -43.93
C ALA A 8 -25.37 -8.33 -44.80
N LEU A 9 -26.47 -7.82 -44.28
CA LEU A 9 -27.70 -7.58 -45.02
C LEU A 9 -27.80 -6.09 -45.32
N THR A 10 -27.92 -5.75 -46.60
CA THR A 10 -28.09 -4.37 -47.06
C THR A 10 -29.38 -4.20 -47.76
N GLY A 11 -30.12 -3.16 -47.44
CA GLY A 11 -31.36 -2.78 -48.16
C GLY A 11 -31.30 -1.29 -48.50
N MET A 12 -31.69 -0.94 -49.69
CA MET A 12 -31.93 0.45 -50.08
C MET A 12 -33.31 0.64 -50.71
N ALA A 13 -33.93 1.75 -50.35
CA ALA A 13 -35.20 2.20 -50.97
C ALA A 13 -35.06 3.68 -51.33
N ALA A 14 -35.45 4.01 -52.56
CA ALA A 14 -35.44 5.38 -53.04
C ALA A 14 -36.87 5.95 -53.01
N PHE A 15 -37.04 7.02 -52.26
CA PHE A 15 -38.32 7.70 -52.03
C PHE A 15 -38.50 8.91 -52.96
N TYR A 16 -37.65 9.05 -54.00
CA TYR A 16 -37.73 10.20 -54.94
C TYR A 16 -38.53 9.89 -56.19
N ASN A 17 -39.40 10.81 -56.58
CA ASN A 17 -40.18 10.74 -57.74
C ASN A 17 -39.46 11.28 -59.01
N TYR A 18 -38.15 11.30 -59.05
CA TYR A 18 -37.42 11.73 -60.26
C TYR A 18 -37.18 10.55 -61.16
N GLN A 19 -37.75 10.67 -62.38
CA GLN A 19 -37.57 9.75 -63.53
C GLN A 19 -36.15 9.94 -64.12
N VAL A 20 -35.12 9.41 -63.48
CA VAL A 20 -33.74 9.60 -63.95
C VAL A 20 -33.19 8.39 -64.71
N SER A 21 -33.76 7.23 -64.60
CA SER A 21 -33.44 6.09 -65.48
C SER A 21 -34.35 4.90 -65.17
N PRO A 22 -34.87 4.21 -66.20
CA PRO A 22 -35.71 3.00 -66.04
C PRO A 22 -34.93 1.76 -65.60
N ILE A 23 -33.61 1.86 -65.38
CA ILE A 23 -32.72 0.74 -65.09
C ILE A 23 -32.44 0.60 -63.63
N ILE A 24 -32.67 1.61 -62.75
CA ILE A 24 -32.40 1.56 -61.35
C ILE A 24 -33.61 1.12 -60.56
N PRO A 25 -33.65 -0.04 -59.91
CA PRO A 25 -34.76 -0.48 -59.12
C PRO A 25 -34.99 0.48 -57.93
N LYS A 26 -36.26 0.81 -57.65
CA LYS A 26 -36.64 1.68 -56.51
C LYS A 26 -36.36 1.08 -55.17
N TRP A 27 -36.08 -0.18 -55.13
CA TRP A 27 -35.64 -0.89 -53.94
C TRP A 27 -34.67 -2.02 -54.30
N ALA A 28 -33.74 -2.29 -53.47
CA ALA A 28 -32.83 -3.43 -53.58
C ALA A 28 -32.52 -3.99 -52.18
N VAL A 29 -32.47 -5.31 -52.11
CA VAL A 29 -32.03 -6.03 -50.93
C VAL A 29 -30.86 -6.91 -51.34
N GLY A 30 -29.78 -6.81 -50.63
CA GLY A 30 -28.58 -7.62 -50.86
C GLY A 30 -28.12 -8.32 -49.57
N ALA A 31 -27.65 -9.54 -49.72
CA ALA A 31 -26.95 -10.26 -48.67
C ALA A 31 -25.49 -10.48 -49.09
N GLY A 32 -24.55 -10.08 -48.27
CA GLY A 32 -23.11 -10.24 -48.51
C GLY A 32 -22.47 -11.05 -47.42
N VAL A 33 -21.60 -11.99 -47.80
CA VAL A 33 -20.71 -12.70 -46.86
C VAL A 33 -19.28 -12.32 -47.19
N SER A 34 -18.57 -11.75 -46.25
CA SER A 34 -17.15 -11.44 -46.42
C SER A 34 -16.30 -12.30 -45.47
N LEU A 35 -15.34 -12.98 -46.05
CA LEU A 35 -14.34 -13.75 -45.34
C LEU A 35 -12.97 -13.26 -45.77
N LYS A 36 -12.17 -12.79 -44.80
CA LYS A 36 -10.77 -12.44 -45.07
C LYS A 36 -9.94 -13.71 -45.08
N ILE A 37 -9.59 -14.19 -46.29
CA ILE A 37 -8.81 -15.43 -46.49
C ILE A 37 -7.35 -15.20 -46.17
N PHE A 38 -6.81 -14.01 -46.45
CA PHE A 38 -5.43 -13.63 -46.21
C PHE A 38 -5.36 -12.16 -45.75
N ASP A 39 -4.73 -11.92 -44.62
CA ASP A 39 -4.54 -10.60 -44.02
C ASP A 39 -3.09 -10.25 -43.74
N GLY A 40 -2.14 -10.89 -44.46
CA GLY A 40 -0.72 -10.64 -44.31
C GLY A 40 -0.15 -11.14 -42.97
N LEU A 41 -0.67 -12.23 -42.41
CA LEU A 41 -0.28 -12.80 -41.09
C LEU A 41 -0.60 -11.89 -39.90
N ASN A 42 -1.40 -10.88 -40.07
CA ASN A 42 -1.76 -9.92 -39.01
C ASN A 42 -2.46 -10.62 -37.82
N ARG A 43 -3.23 -11.68 -38.08
CA ARG A 43 -3.88 -12.49 -37.05
C ARG A 43 -2.88 -13.25 -36.18
N GLU A 44 -1.89 -13.89 -36.83
CA GLU A 44 -0.85 -14.66 -36.17
C GLU A 44 0.02 -13.76 -35.31
N TYR A 45 0.36 -12.56 -35.80
CA TYR A 45 1.09 -11.57 -35.00
C TYR A 45 0.25 -11.05 -33.82
N LYS A 46 -1.04 -10.78 -34.01
CA LYS A 46 -1.95 -10.38 -32.92
C LYS A 46 -2.10 -11.49 -31.87
N PHE A 47 -2.22 -12.74 -32.32
CA PHE A 47 -2.29 -13.88 -31.40
C PHE A 47 -0.98 -14.06 -30.63
N SER A 48 0.16 -13.97 -31.29
CA SER A 48 1.47 -14.01 -30.64
C SER A 48 1.67 -12.86 -29.66
N ALA A 49 1.25 -11.64 -30.03
CA ALA A 49 1.28 -10.48 -29.13
C ALA A 49 0.40 -10.69 -27.90
N ALA A 50 -0.84 -11.18 -28.08
CA ALA A 50 -1.72 -11.49 -26.96
C ALA A 50 -1.14 -12.56 -26.03
N LYS A 51 -0.54 -13.61 -26.59
CA LYS A 51 0.15 -14.64 -25.77
C LYS A 51 1.35 -14.09 -25.01
N SER A 52 2.07 -13.14 -25.61
CA SER A 52 3.20 -12.46 -24.92
C SER A 52 2.71 -11.54 -23.80
N GLN A 53 1.56 -10.88 -23.98
CA GLN A 53 0.91 -10.09 -22.93
C GLN A 53 0.46 -10.95 -21.75
N ILE A 54 -0.10 -12.13 -22.00
CA ILE A 54 -0.47 -13.07 -20.94
C ILE A 54 0.77 -13.45 -20.11
N ARG A 55 1.86 -13.87 -20.78
CA ARG A 55 3.11 -14.19 -20.08
C ARG A 55 3.69 -13.02 -19.29
N GLN A 56 3.55 -11.81 -19.82
CA GLN A 56 3.96 -10.60 -19.10
C GLN A 56 3.14 -10.40 -17.82
N VAL A 57 1.82 -10.56 -17.88
CA VAL A 57 0.93 -10.44 -16.70
C VAL A 57 1.25 -11.52 -15.66
N GLU A 58 1.49 -12.75 -16.10
CA GLU A 58 1.91 -13.85 -15.22
C GLU A 58 3.24 -13.52 -14.52
N ALA A 59 4.24 -13.01 -15.25
CA ALA A 59 5.52 -12.63 -14.68
C ALA A 59 5.39 -11.46 -13.67
N VAL A 60 4.55 -10.46 -13.98
CA VAL A 60 4.24 -9.36 -13.05
C VAL A 60 3.51 -9.88 -11.80
N GLY A 61 2.62 -10.88 -11.94
CA GLY A 61 1.96 -11.53 -10.82
C GLY A 61 2.97 -12.19 -9.87
N HIS A 62 3.89 -13.00 -10.39
CA HIS A 62 4.95 -13.62 -9.58
C HIS A 62 5.88 -12.59 -8.93
N GLN A 63 6.19 -11.51 -9.63
CA GLN A 63 6.98 -10.41 -9.05
C GLN A 63 6.23 -9.77 -7.89
N ALA A 64 4.95 -9.46 -8.05
CA ALA A 64 4.13 -8.86 -7.00
C ALA A 64 4.02 -9.76 -5.76
N GLU A 65 3.87 -11.07 -5.93
CA GLU A 65 3.89 -12.03 -4.81
C GLU A 65 5.22 -11.97 -4.04
N SER A 66 6.34 -11.97 -4.75
CA SER A 66 7.68 -11.89 -4.15
C SER A 66 7.89 -10.56 -3.42
N ASP A 67 7.43 -9.46 -4.01
CA ASP A 67 7.54 -8.11 -3.43
C ASP A 67 6.70 -7.99 -2.15
N ILE A 68 5.49 -8.56 -2.13
CA ILE A 68 4.63 -8.58 -0.93
C ILE A 68 5.28 -9.39 0.19
N LEU A 69 5.82 -10.58 -0.08
CA LEU A 69 6.51 -11.38 0.93
C LEU A 69 7.71 -10.63 1.51
N THR A 70 8.52 -10.02 0.65
CA THR A 70 9.66 -9.20 1.08
C THR A 70 9.23 -8.01 1.94
N LEU A 71 8.11 -7.36 1.57
CA LEU A 71 7.55 -6.26 2.35
C LEU A 71 7.10 -6.72 3.74
N ILE A 72 6.41 -7.88 3.83
CA ILE A 72 5.96 -8.46 5.10
C ILE A 72 7.17 -8.75 6.01
N ASP A 73 8.20 -9.40 5.50
CA ASP A 73 9.42 -9.70 6.25
C ASP A 73 10.10 -8.43 6.76
N LYS A 74 10.19 -7.41 5.92
CA LYS A 74 10.74 -6.10 6.29
C LYS A 74 9.94 -5.45 7.41
N LEU A 75 8.62 -5.34 7.27
CA LEU A 75 7.73 -4.71 8.25
C LEU A 75 7.76 -5.46 9.59
N TYR A 76 7.80 -6.79 9.55
CA TYR A 76 7.93 -7.61 10.74
C TYR A 76 9.25 -7.35 11.49
N ASN A 77 10.38 -7.33 10.77
CA ASN A 77 11.68 -7.06 11.36
C ASN A 77 11.79 -5.64 11.93
N GLU A 78 11.22 -4.65 11.26
CA GLU A 78 11.14 -3.28 11.78
C GLU A 78 10.28 -3.21 13.04
N MET A 79 9.11 -3.85 13.07
CA MET A 79 8.24 -3.93 14.24
C MET A 79 8.99 -4.58 15.45
N VAL A 80 9.68 -5.70 15.22
CA VAL A 80 10.48 -6.37 16.26
C VAL A 80 11.56 -5.44 16.77
N THR A 81 12.24 -4.70 15.90
CA THR A 81 13.30 -3.75 16.28
C THR A 81 12.75 -2.68 17.23
N TYR A 82 11.61 -2.05 16.89
CA TYR A 82 11.00 -1.05 17.78
C TYR A 82 10.50 -1.66 19.08
N SER A 83 9.96 -2.88 19.06
CA SER A 83 9.55 -3.58 20.28
C SER A 83 10.72 -3.84 21.24
N GLN A 84 11.90 -4.15 20.69
CA GLN A 84 13.14 -4.36 21.48
C GLN A 84 13.74 -3.04 21.97
N GLN A 85 13.51 -1.94 21.28
CA GLN A 85 13.99 -0.62 21.68
C GLN A 85 13.23 -0.07 22.89
N LEU A 86 11.94 -0.36 23.02
CA LEU A 86 11.09 0.19 24.09
C LEU A 86 11.62 -0.09 25.52
N PRO A 87 12.03 -1.32 25.89
CA PRO A 87 12.59 -1.58 27.22
C PRO A 87 13.87 -0.79 27.49
N SER A 88 14.74 -0.62 26.50
CA SER A 88 15.97 0.16 26.61
C SER A 88 15.70 1.64 26.87
N VAL A 89 14.77 2.24 26.09
CA VAL A 89 14.39 3.65 26.27
C VAL A 89 13.67 3.86 27.61
N ASN A 90 12.86 2.89 28.07
CA ASN A 90 12.24 2.96 29.39
C ASN A 90 13.28 2.92 30.53
N ALA A 91 14.34 2.11 30.40
CA ALA A 91 15.42 2.09 31.36
C ALA A 91 16.20 3.42 31.38
N SER A 92 16.48 3.98 30.19
CA SER A 92 17.09 5.31 30.07
C SER A 92 16.21 6.41 30.67
N GLY A 93 14.89 6.29 30.53
CA GLY A 93 13.93 7.22 31.15
C GLY A 93 14.04 7.24 32.68
N ARG A 94 14.02 6.07 33.32
CA ARG A 94 14.19 5.97 34.76
C ARG A 94 15.53 6.54 35.24
N PHE A 95 16.61 6.25 34.52
CA PHE A 95 17.90 6.83 34.82
C PHE A 95 17.90 8.36 34.72
N ALA A 96 17.29 8.93 33.66
CA ALA A 96 17.22 10.37 33.47
C ALA A 96 16.33 11.07 34.53
N GLU A 97 15.29 10.42 35.01
CA GLU A 97 14.43 10.91 36.10
C GLU A 97 15.20 10.98 37.42
N GLU A 98 15.94 9.92 37.76
CA GLU A 98 16.77 9.91 38.94
C GLU A 98 17.94 10.90 38.84
N TYR A 99 18.56 11.03 37.68
CA TYR A 99 19.61 12.02 37.46
C TYR A 99 19.08 13.45 37.63
N LEU A 100 17.90 13.76 37.14
CA LEU A 100 17.25 15.05 37.36
C LEU A 100 17.00 15.29 38.86
N ARG A 101 16.48 14.28 39.57
CA ARG A 101 16.21 14.36 41.01
C ARG A 101 17.50 14.72 41.78
N ILE A 102 18.60 14.04 41.53
CA ILE A 102 19.90 14.31 42.14
C ILE A 102 20.39 15.75 41.84
N LYS A 103 20.24 16.22 40.60
CA LYS A 103 20.65 17.58 40.23
C LYS A 103 19.76 18.66 40.88
N GLU A 104 18.47 18.41 41.04
CA GLU A 104 17.58 19.32 41.75
C GLU A 104 17.91 19.40 43.25
N GLU A 105 18.26 18.30 43.89
CA GLU A 105 18.69 18.28 45.28
C GLU A 105 20.03 19.03 45.47
N ALA A 106 21.03 18.71 44.65
CA ALA A 106 22.31 19.39 44.67
C ALA A 106 22.19 20.92 44.45
N PHE A 107 21.27 21.34 43.59
CA PHE A 107 20.99 22.76 43.40
C PHE A 107 20.36 23.41 44.64
N LYS A 108 19.40 22.73 45.29
CA LYS A 108 18.78 23.21 46.55
C LYS A 108 19.81 23.38 47.67
N GLU A 109 20.82 22.53 47.72
CA GLU A 109 21.91 22.58 48.70
C GLU A 109 23.02 23.57 48.28
N GLY A 110 22.90 24.24 47.15
CA GLY A 110 23.89 25.18 46.62
C GLY A 110 25.13 24.49 46.04
N ALA A 111 25.12 23.17 45.88
CA ALA A 111 26.25 22.36 45.39
C ALA A 111 26.30 22.23 43.85
N ALA A 112 25.26 22.64 43.13
CA ALA A 112 25.21 22.61 41.67
C ALA A 112 24.62 23.90 41.11
N PRO A 113 25.08 24.37 39.92
CA PRO A 113 24.47 25.51 39.24
C PRO A 113 23.11 25.17 38.62
N SER A 114 22.28 26.19 38.40
CA SER A 114 20.96 26.02 37.78
C SER A 114 21.04 25.46 36.34
N SER A 115 22.12 25.68 35.62
CA SER A 115 22.37 25.10 34.30
C SER A 115 22.30 23.57 34.31
N ASP A 116 22.85 22.93 35.34
CA ASP A 116 22.85 21.47 35.47
C ASP A 116 21.43 20.91 35.57
N VAL A 117 20.56 21.62 36.30
CA VAL A 117 19.14 21.24 36.41
C VAL A 117 18.42 21.41 35.06
N VAL A 118 18.70 22.50 34.34
CA VAL A 118 18.13 22.72 33.00
C VAL A 118 18.57 21.64 32.03
N ASP A 119 19.86 21.29 32.03
CA ASP A 119 20.42 20.25 31.16
C ASP A 119 19.81 18.86 31.49
N ALA A 120 19.65 18.53 32.76
CA ALA A 120 18.99 17.29 33.17
C ALA A 120 17.53 17.21 32.75
N ARG A 121 16.79 18.34 32.84
CA ARG A 121 15.40 18.42 32.33
C ARG A 121 15.29 18.27 30.81
N LEU A 122 16.21 18.90 30.08
CA LEU A 122 16.25 18.76 28.61
C LEU A 122 16.56 17.31 28.20
N ASN A 123 17.53 16.67 28.91
CA ASN A 123 17.83 15.26 28.67
C ASN A 123 16.62 14.35 28.92
N LEU A 124 15.92 14.52 30.03
CA LEU A 124 14.71 13.77 30.34
C LEU A 124 13.61 14.00 29.27
N ALA A 125 13.41 15.25 28.86
CA ALA A 125 12.44 15.58 27.80
C ALA A 125 12.80 14.88 26.47
N LYS A 126 14.09 14.86 26.09
CA LYS A 126 14.57 14.15 24.91
C LYS A 126 14.26 12.65 24.97
N ILE A 127 14.56 11.99 26.07
CA ILE A 127 14.31 10.56 26.24
C ILE A 127 12.81 10.24 26.22
N ARG A 128 11.97 11.11 26.79
CA ARG A 128 10.50 10.97 26.70
C ARG A 128 10.00 11.06 25.26
N ILE A 129 10.57 11.94 24.45
CA ILE A 129 10.25 12.04 23.02
C ILE A 129 10.69 10.77 22.28
N GLU A 130 11.91 10.28 22.52
CA GLU A 130 12.41 9.05 21.93
C GLU A 130 11.52 7.84 22.25
N ARG A 131 11.00 7.76 23.47
CA ARG A 131 10.06 6.73 23.89
C ARG A 131 8.74 6.81 23.11
N LEU A 132 8.17 8.01 22.98
CA LEU A 132 6.94 8.22 22.19
C LEU A 132 7.15 7.88 20.73
N GLN A 133 8.30 8.24 20.18
CA GLN A 133 8.64 7.90 18.79
C GLN A 133 8.75 6.38 18.60
N ALA A 134 9.42 5.67 19.49
CA ALA A 134 9.55 4.22 19.41
C ALA A 134 8.18 3.51 19.48
N ALA A 135 7.30 3.94 20.38
CA ALA A 135 5.95 3.42 20.50
C ALA A 135 5.11 3.72 19.23
N TYR A 136 5.18 4.95 18.73
CA TYR A 136 4.48 5.34 17.52
C TYR A 136 4.94 4.54 16.29
N TYR A 137 6.25 4.35 16.12
CA TYR A 137 6.77 3.57 15.00
C TYR A 137 6.41 2.09 15.12
N TYR A 138 6.38 1.54 16.32
CA TYR A 138 5.87 0.18 16.54
C TYR A 138 4.42 0.02 16.06
N ASP A 139 3.54 0.91 16.49
CA ASP A 139 2.13 0.88 16.10
C ASP A 139 1.95 1.08 14.59
N MET A 140 2.75 1.96 14.00
CA MET A 140 2.73 2.22 12.57
C MET A 140 3.19 0.99 11.76
N MET A 141 4.26 0.32 12.20
CA MET A 141 4.74 -0.91 11.54
C MET A 141 3.73 -2.05 11.69
N LEU A 142 3.11 -2.18 12.87
CA LEU A 142 2.04 -3.15 13.10
C LEU A 142 0.84 -2.91 12.17
N ALA A 143 0.40 -1.67 12.05
CA ALA A 143 -0.72 -1.31 11.16
C ALA A 143 -0.41 -1.66 9.69
N ARG A 144 0.79 -1.31 9.21
CA ARG A 144 1.24 -1.63 7.85
C ARG A 144 1.41 -3.12 7.62
N LEU A 145 1.88 -3.86 8.62
CA LEU A 145 2.01 -5.32 8.54
C LEU A 145 0.64 -5.97 8.39
N LEU A 146 -0.34 -5.54 9.19
CA LEU A 146 -1.72 -6.03 9.09
C LEU A 146 -2.35 -5.65 7.74
N GLU A 147 -2.06 -4.46 7.22
CA GLU A 147 -2.50 -4.04 5.89
C GLU A 147 -1.91 -4.95 4.79
N ALA A 148 -0.60 -5.20 4.82
CA ALA A 148 0.07 -6.07 3.86
C ALA A 148 -0.46 -7.52 3.91
N CYS A 149 -0.90 -7.97 5.10
CA CYS A 149 -1.54 -9.28 5.29
C CYS A 149 -3.05 -9.27 4.96
N GLY A 150 -3.64 -8.14 4.59
CA GLY A 150 -5.09 -8.02 4.35
C GLY A 150 -5.95 -8.11 5.61
N GLN A 151 -5.39 -7.82 6.78
CA GLN A 151 -6.03 -7.97 8.10
C GLN A 151 -6.12 -6.64 8.86
N SER A 152 -6.26 -5.52 8.16
CA SER A 152 -6.33 -4.17 8.76
C SER A 152 -7.40 -4.03 9.85
N GLU A 153 -8.48 -4.81 9.75
CA GLU A 153 -9.60 -4.79 10.71
C GLU A 153 -9.20 -5.26 12.10
N LEU A 154 -8.11 -6.03 12.23
CA LEU A 154 -7.63 -6.53 13.52
C LEU A 154 -6.82 -5.50 14.32
N PHE A 155 -6.40 -4.39 13.70
CA PHE A 155 -5.58 -3.37 14.37
C PHE A 155 -6.18 -2.84 15.70
N PRO A 156 -7.50 -2.53 15.80
CA PRO A 156 -8.09 -2.09 17.06
C PRO A 156 -8.00 -3.13 18.18
N ASP A 157 -8.04 -4.42 17.84
CA ASP A 157 -7.94 -5.49 18.82
C ASP A 157 -6.54 -5.67 19.37
N TYR A 158 -5.52 -5.42 18.56
CA TYR A 158 -4.13 -5.35 19.03
C TYR A 158 -3.93 -4.16 19.98
N GLY A 159 -4.50 -3.00 19.69
CA GLY A 159 -4.48 -1.85 20.57
C GLY A 159 -5.15 -2.13 21.93
N LYS A 160 -6.28 -2.82 21.95
CA LYS A 160 -6.94 -3.26 23.19
C LYS A 160 -6.09 -4.28 23.98
N ARG A 161 -5.43 -5.21 23.28
CA ARG A 161 -4.50 -6.18 23.93
C ARG A 161 -3.29 -5.47 24.50
N ALA A 162 -2.71 -4.51 23.80
CA ALA A 162 -1.59 -3.70 24.28
C ALA A 162 -2.00 -2.87 25.52
N ALA A 163 -3.20 -2.33 25.55
CA ALA A 163 -3.77 -1.63 26.71
C ALA A 163 -4.11 -2.58 27.87
N ALA A 164 -4.47 -3.84 27.58
CA ALA A 164 -4.76 -4.87 28.57
C ALA A 164 -3.50 -5.59 29.09
N MET A 165 -2.40 -5.59 28.32
CA MET A 165 -1.09 -5.91 28.87
C MET A 165 -0.62 -4.66 29.62
N PRO A 166 -0.58 -4.67 30.97
CA PRO A 166 -0.04 -3.54 31.68
C PRO A 166 1.45 -3.45 31.31
N ILE A 167 1.79 -2.63 30.32
CA ILE A 167 3.03 -1.90 30.43
C ILE A 167 2.79 -1.16 31.74
N ARG A 168 3.30 -1.74 32.84
CA ARG A 168 3.23 -1.14 34.17
C ARG A 168 3.85 0.23 34.03
N TYR A 169 3.02 1.22 33.76
CA TYR A 169 3.31 2.58 34.14
C TYR A 169 3.11 2.58 35.65
N GLU A 170 4.11 2.15 36.38
CA GLU A 170 4.24 2.49 37.78
C GLU A 170 4.29 4.01 37.81
N HIS A 171 3.10 4.61 37.93
CA HIS A 171 2.93 5.95 38.44
C HIS A 171 3.18 5.87 39.93
N ASP A 172 4.45 5.82 40.32
CA ASP A 172 4.90 6.23 41.62
C ASP A 172 5.36 7.68 41.47
N PHE A 173 4.44 8.60 41.81
CA PHE A 173 4.73 9.98 42.12
C PHE A 173 5.05 10.08 43.61
#